data_75a6f11e064885af53d728737cb939f0
#
_entry.id   75a6f11e064885af53d728737cb939f0
#
_cell.length_a   1.000
_cell.length_b   1.000
_cell.length_c   1.000
_cell.angle_alpha   90.00
_cell.angle_beta   90.00
_cell.angle_gamma   90.00
#
_symmetry.space_group_name_H-M   'P 1'
#
loop_
_entity.id
_entity.type
_entity.pdbx_description
1 polymer ?
#
loop_
_entity_poly.entity_id
_entity_poly.type
_entity_poly.pdbx_seq_one_letter_code
_entity_poly.pdbx_strand_id
1 'polypeptide(L)'
;NSKFINIILISFVGSVMMTSTINYGAYSQCFGSIEYDDIRGMSLFSSHVRYALLVVMSVAILIHFLVKKQGPILLWIVLLIWLNYYTYFSQILSGAITLLGIYSVILFYWIWHKQKLVALIGLFSVLITTTVMIVIVFKPINYNPADYTYKTLGRRTAEGNIYYHKPGIVSPETGKPIHIFISEIELRREWEKVSDIPFEGLDVKGQQIKSTMIRYMASKDLK
;
A
#
# COMPACT_ATOMS: atom_id res chain seq x y z
N ASN A 1 37.76 2.15 11.25
CA ASN A 1 36.46 2.78 11.51
C ASN A 1 35.21 1.84 11.39
N SER A 2 35.42 0.51 11.36
CA SER A 2 34.29 -0.43 11.33
C SER A 2 33.39 -0.35 12.57
N LYS A 3 33.96 -0.05 13.74
CA LYS A 3 33.20 0.14 15.00
C LYS A 3 32.18 1.29 14.90
N PHE A 4 32.57 2.41 14.30
CA PHE A 4 31.68 3.57 14.13
C PHE A 4 30.51 3.26 13.20
N ILE A 5 30.77 2.57 12.10
CA ILE A 5 29.72 2.11 11.17
C ILE A 5 28.74 1.17 11.88
N ASN A 6 29.24 0.21 12.65
CA ASN A 6 28.38 -0.71 13.40
C ASN A 6 27.48 0.03 14.41
N ILE A 7 27.98 1.06 15.08
CA ILE A 7 27.17 1.88 16.00
C ILE A 7 26.03 2.57 15.24
N ILE A 8 26.30 3.17 14.07
CA ILE A 8 25.27 3.82 13.25
C ILE A 8 24.21 2.80 12.82
N LEU A 9 24.64 1.63 12.34
CA LEU A 9 23.71 0.57 11.90
C LEU A 9 22.85 0.05 13.06
N ILE A 10 23.42 -0.16 14.23
CA ILE A 10 22.69 -0.59 15.43
C ILE A 10 21.69 0.49 15.88
N SER A 11 22.10 1.77 15.88
CA SER A 11 21.22 2.89 16.22
C SER A 11 20.06 3.01 15.24
N PHE A 12 20.31 2.79 13.93
CA PHE A 12 19.27 2.76 12.91
C PHE A 12 18.26 1.62 13.17
N VAL A 13 18.73 0.40 13.39
CA VAL A 13 17.87 -0.73 13.71
C VAL A 13 17.08 -0.47 14.98
N GLY A 14 17.72 0.09 16.02
CA GLY A 14 17.09 0.43 17.30
C GLY A 14 15.94 1.43 17.11
N SER A 15 16.13 2.49 16.30
CA SER A 15 15.08 3.46 16.03
C SER A 15 13.90 2.88 15.25
N VAL A 16 14.16 2.01 14.28
CA VAL A 16 13.10 1.31 13.54
C VAL A 16 12.35 0.34 14.44
N MET A 17 13.05 -0.37 15.33
CA MET A 17 12.43 -1.26 16.34
C MET A 17 11.50 -0.48 17.27
N MET A 18 11.97 0.63 17.83
CA MET A 18 11.18 1.49 18.72
C MET A 18 9.93 2.00 17.99
N THR A 19 10.08 2.52 16.79
CA THR A 19 8.97 3.04 15.98
C THR A 19 7.96 1.94 15.62
N SER A 20 8.41 0.72 15.24
CA SER A 20 7.51 -0.39 14.93
C SER A 20 6.70 -0.84 16.16
N THR A 21 7.33 -0.84 17.33
CA THR A 21 6.66 -1.20 18.59
C THR A 21 5.62 -0.16 18.98
N ILE A 22 5.94 1.13 18.82
CA ILE A 22 4.99 2.23 19.08
C ILE A 22 3.82 2.17 18.10
N ASN A 23 4.09 2.02 16.81
CA ASN A 23 3.05 1.91 15.77
C ASN A 23 2.13 0.71 16.04
N TYR A 24 2.69 -0.45 16.37
CA TYR A 24 1.93 -1.64 16.72
C TYR A 24 1.08 -1.44 17.96
N GLY A 25 1.67 -0.87 19.03
CA GLY A 25 0.96 -0.62 20.28
C GLY A 25 -0.16 0.41 20.14
N ALA A 26 0.06 1.46 19.35
CA ALA A 26 -0.96 2.46 19.05
C ALA A 26 -2.13 1.88 18.26
N TYR A 27 -1.84 1.09 17.22
CA TYR A 27 -2.88 0.43 16.42
C TYR A 27 -3.65 -0.63 17.21
N SER A 28 -2.96 -1.36 18.09
CA SER A 28 -3.57 -2.38 18.97
C SER A 28 -4.28 -1.78 20.20
N GLN A 29 -4.46 -0.44 20.22
CA GLN A 29 -5.10 0.30 21.32
C GLN A 29 -4.44 0.14 22.70
N CYS A 30 -3.16 -0.28 22.74
CA CYS A 30 -2.42 -0.40 24.00
C CYS A 30 -2.16 0.97 24.67
N PHE A 31 -2.18 2.07 23.90
CA PHE A 31 -1.85 3.43 24.38
C PHE A 31 -3.05 4.39 24.35
N GLY A 32 -4.27 3.88 24.21
CA GLY A 32 -5.51 4.67 24.15
C GLY A 32 -6.36 4.37 22.91
N SER A 33 -7.57 4.92 22.87
CA SER A 33 -8.52 4.70 21.77
C SER A 33 -8.23 5.67 20.62
N ILE A 34 -7.24 5.40 19.79
CA ILE A 34 -7.11 6.05 18.49
C ILE A 34 -7.86 5.18 17.49
N GLU A 35 -8.98 5.67 16.97
CA GLU A 35 -9.68 5.01 15.86
C GLU A 35 -8.90 5.22 14.57
N TYR A 36 -8.51 4.12 13.94
CA TYR A 36 -7.90 4.11 12.62
C TYR A 36 -8.91 3.61 11.60
N ASP A 37 -9.24 4.42 10.62
CA ASP A 37 -10.11 4.04 9.50
C ASP A 37 -9.50 2.93 8.63
N ASP A 38 -8.18 2.87 8.57
CA ASP A 38 -7.42 1.91 7.76
C ASP A 38 -6.08 1.57 8.44
N ILE A 39 -5.60 0.35 8.22
CA ILE A 39 -4.28 -0.12 8.67
C ILE A 39 -3.14 0.79 8.18
N ARG A 40 -3.35 1.53 7.09
CA ARG A 40 -2.39 2.51 6.56
C ARG A 40 -2.11 3.67 7.52
N GLY A 41 -3.08 4.02 8.36
CA GLY A 41 -2.94 5.04 9.41
C GLY A 41 -2.02 4.61 10.55
N MET A 42 -1.67 3.33 10.67
CA MET A 42 -0.81 2.79 11.72
C MET A 42 0.57 3.46 11.79
N SER A 43 1.10 3.94 10.67
CA SER A 43 2.42 4.58 10.62
C SER A 43 2.34 6.04 11.07
N LEU A 44 2.55 6.30 12.36
CA LEU A 44 2.40 7.62 12.98
C LEU A 44 3.46 8.64 12.53
N PHE A 45 4.69 8.19 12.25
CA PHE A 45 5.84 9.08 12.03
C PHE A 45 6.24 9.26 10.57
N SER A 46 5.72 8.43 9.67
CA SER A 46 6.11 8.42 8.26
C SER A 46 5.03 7.80 7.39
N SER A 47 5.06 8.05 6.08
CA SER A 47 4.24 7.28 5.14
C SER A 47 4.52 5.79 5.32
N HIS A 48 3.46 4.97 5.45
CA HIS A 48 3.56 3.54 5.71
C HIS A 48 4.43 2.79 4.68
N VAL A 49 4.42 3.22 3.40
CA VAL A 49 5.28 2.64 2.35
C VAL A 49 6.76 2.93 2.61
N ARG A 50 7.10 4.19 2.96
CA ARG A 50 8.49 4.56 3.29
C ARG A 50 8.97 3.84 4.52
N TYR A 51 8.11 3.73 5.53
CA TYR A 51 8.44 3.03 6.75
C TYR A 51 8.71 1.54 6.52
N ALA A 52 7.91 0.89 5.66
CA ALA A 52 8.16 -0.49 5.28
C ALA A 52 9.56 -0.71 4.66
N LEU A 53 10.04 0.23 3.84
CA LEU A 53 11.40 0.15 3.30
C LEU A 53 12.47 0.27 4.38
N LEU A 54 12.26 1.11 5.41
CA LEU A 54 13.18 1.21 6.56
C LEU A 54 13.20 -0.10 7.36
N VAL A 55 12.04 -0.74 7.55
CA VAL A 55 11.93 -2.06 8.19
C VAL A 55 12.73 -3.10 7.42
N VAL A 56 12.55 -3.17 6.09
CA VAL A 56 13.26 -4.11 5.23
C VAL A 56 14.78 -3.86 5.24
N MET A 57 15.21 -2.61 5.24
CA MET A 57 16.63 -2.24 5.40
C MET A 57 17.19 -2.72 6.75
N SER A 58 16.42 -2.58 7.83
CA SER A 58 16.79 -3.08 9.16
C SER A 58 16.93 -4.61 9.19
N VAL A 59 16.04 -5.33 8.49
CA VAL A 59 16.15 -6.79 8.32
C VAL A 59 17.48 -7.15 7.62
N ALA A 60 17.84 -6.46 6.54
CA ALA A 60 19.11 -6.70 5.85
C ALA A 60 20.33 -6.47 6.75
N ILE A 61 20.31 -5.43 7.57
CA ILE A 61 21.37 -5.13 8.54
C ILE A 61 21.47 -6.24 9.61
N LEU A 62 20.33 -6.68 10.14
CA LEU A 62 20.31 -7.78 11.13
C LEU A 62 20.87 -9.07 10.56
N ILE A 63 20.51 -9.43 9.33
CA ILE A 63 21.06 -10.59 8.63
C ILE A 63 22.58 -10.45 8.46
N HIS A 64 23.06 -9.25 8.10
CA HIS A 64 24.50 -8.99 8.01
C HIS A 64 25.21 -9.27 9.34
N PHE A 65 24.68 -8.79 10.48
CA PHE A 65 25.25 -9.06 11.80
C PHE A 65 25.22 -10.53 12.17
N LEU A 66 24.15 -11.26 11.81
CA LEU A 66 24.05 -12.71 12.04
C LEU A 66 25.09 -13.49 11.23
N VAL A 67 25.25 -13.18 9.94
CA VAL A 67 26.22 -13.82 9.05
C VAL A 67 27.66 -13.56 9.54
N LYS A 68 27.94 -12.34 9.97
CA LYS A 68 29.26 -11.95 10.52
C LYS A 68 29.48 -12.41 11.96
N LYS A 69 28.49 -13.00 12.60
CA LYS A 69 28.51 -13.40 14.01
C LYS A 69 28.96 -12.28 14.94
N GLN A 70 28.49 -11.06 14.67
CA GLN A 70 28.84 -9.85 15.44
C GLN A 70 27.77 -9.55 16.47
N GLY A 71 28.15 -9.44 17.74
CA GLY A 71 27.27 -9.09 18.84
C GLY A 71 26.36 -10.22 19.34
N PRO A 72 25.29 -9.94 20.07
CA PRO A 72 24.42 -10.91 20.70
C PRO A 72 23.47 -11.55 19.70
N ILE A 73 23.85 -12.73 19.19
CA ILE A 73 23.12 -13.44 18.12
C ILE A 73 21.65 -13.65 18.47
N LEU A 74 21.36 -14.05 19.72
CA LEU A 74 19.98 -14.27 20.17
C LEU A 74 19.11 -13.01 20.06
N LEU A 75 19.67 -11.86 20.43
CA LEU A 75 18.97 -10.56 20.27
C LEU A 75 18.66 -10.27 18.82
N TRP A 76 19.63 -10.48 17.90
CA TRP A 76 19.40 -10.23 16.46
C TRP A 76 18.31 -11.14 15.89
N ILE A 77 18.23 -12.40 16.33
CA ILE A 77 17.17 -13.33 15.93
C ILE A 77 15.80 -12.83 16.41
N VAL A 78 15.68 -12.40 17.68
CA VAL A 78 14.42 -11.88 18.23
C VAL A 78 13.95 -10.64 17.48
N LEU A 79 14.87 -9.69 17.23
CA LEU A 79 14.56 -8.47 16.48
C LEU A 79 14.14 -8.79 15.02
N LEU A 80 14.80 -9.76 14.40
CA LEU A 80 14.48 -10.21 13.05
C LEU A 80 13.08 -10.82 12.98
N ILE A 81 12.72 -11.68 13.94
CA ILE A 81 11.36 -12.27 14.03
C ILE A 81 10.33 -11.16 14.19
N TRP A 82 10.57 -10.18 15.07
CA TRP A 82 9.66 -9.05 15.27
C TRP A 82 9.44 -8.26 13.99
N LEU A 83 10.50 -7.85 13.28
CA LEU A 83 10.37 -7.06 12.06
C LEU A 83 9.67 -7.81 10.92
N ASN A 84 9.87 -9.13 10.81
CA ASN A 84 9.12 -9.96 9.86
C ASN A 84 7.63 -10.02 10.23
N TYR A 85 7.32 -10.23 11.51
CA TYR A 85 5.95 -10.20 12.02
C TYR A 85 5.30 -8.85 11.75
N TYR A 86 5.99 -7.75 12.03
CA TYR A 86 5.51 -6.39 11.78
C TYR A 86 5.23 -6.15 10.29
N THR A 87 6.11 -6.62 9.38
CA THR A 87 5.91 -6.51 7.94
C THR A 87 4.65 -7.26 7.49
N TYR A 88 4.42 -8.45 8.02
CA TYR A 88 3.20 -9.21 7.76
C TYR A 88 1.96 -8.50 8.32
N PHE A 89 2.02 -8.06 9.57
CA PHE A 89 0.91 -7.39 10.26
C PHE A 89 0.50 -6.09 9.56
N SER A 90 1.47 -5.28 9.11
CA SER A 90 1.22 -3.99 8.45
C SER A 90 0.56 -4.09 7.07
N GLN A 91 0.47 -5.29 6.49
CA GLN A 91 -0.13 -5.58 5.17
C GLN A 91 0.39 -4.70 4.03
N ILE A 92 1.62 -4.24 4.12
CA ILE A 92 2.23 -3.36 3.11
C ILE A 92 2.86 -4.23 2.01
N LEU A 93 2.20 -4.28 0.87
CA LEU A 93 2.64 -5.09 -0.27
C LEU A 93 4.07 -4.77 -0.73
N SER A 94 4.44 -3.48 -0.79
CA SER A 94 5.79 -3.06 -1.17
C SER A 94 6.86 -3.57 -0.21
N GLY A 95 6.59 -3.55 1.10
CA GLY A 95 7.47 -4.12 2.12
C GLY A 95 7.65 -5.62 1.96
N ALA A 96 6.55 -6.35 1.76
CA ALA A 96 6.57 -7.80 1.58
C ALA A 96 7.35 -8.21 0.32
N ILE A 97 7.12 -7.54 -0.82
CA ILE A 97 7.85 -7.81 -2.07
C ILE A 97 9.35 -7.54 -1.91
N THR A 98 9.72 -6.41 -1.29
CA THR A 98 11.12 -6.06 -1.08
C THR A 98 11.81 -7.03 -0.12
N LEU A 99 11.10 -7.48 0.93
CA LEU A 99 11.60 -8.49 1.87
C LEU A 99 11.86 -9.83 1.18
N LEU A 100 10.94 -10.30 0.34
CA LEU A 100 11.11 -11.48 -0.49
C LEU A 100 12.32 -11.32 -1.43
N GLY A 101 12.52 -10.13 -2.00
CA GLY A 101 13.70 -9.82 -2.83
C GLY A 101 15.00 -9.99 -2.06
N ILE A 102 15.10 -9.46 -0.83
CA ILE A 102 16.30 -9.61 0.02
C ILE A 102 16.58 -11.08 0.34
N TYR A 103 15.57 -11.83 0.76
CA TYR A 103 15.74 -13.26 1.05
C TYR A 103 16.14 -14.05 -0.20
N SER A 104 15.58 -13.72 -1.35
CA SER A 104 15.96 -14.33 -2.63
C SER A 104 17.43 -14.07 -2.99
N VAL A 105 17.91 -12.85 -2.80
CA VAL A 105 19.32 -12.48 -3.04
C VAL A 105 20.25 -13.24 -2.10
N ILE A 106 19.90 -13.33 -0.81
CA ILE A 106 20.72 -14.07 0.17
C ILE A 106 20.76 -15.54 -0.15
N LEU A 107 19.61 -16.14 -0.48
CA LEU A 107 19.50 -17.53 -0.87
C LEU A 107 20.31 -17.81 -2.15
N PHE A 108 20.17 -16.94 -3.16
CA PHE A 108 20.94 -17.03 -4.39
C PHE A 108 22.44 -16.99 -4.12
N TYR A 109 22.93 -16.03 -3.31
CA TYR A 109 24.33 -15.92 -2.94
C TYR A 109 24.86 -17.19 -2.25
N TRP A 110 24.07 -17.76 -1.33
CA TRP A 110 24.42 -18.98 -0.62
C TRP A 110 24.50 -20.20 -1.55
N ILE A 111 23.52 -20.36 -2.46
CA ILE A 111 23.47 -21.47 -3.43
C ILE A 111 24.58 -21.30 -4.46
N TRP A 112 24.86 -20.07 -4.91
CA TRP A 112 25.91 -19.78 -5.89
C TRP A 112 27.30 -20.28 -5.45
N HIS A 113 27.61 -20.15 -4.17
CA HIS A 113 28.86 -20.63 -3.60
C HIS A 113 28.98 -22.15 -3.54
N LYS A 114 27.83 -22.86 -3.56
CA LYS A 114 27.80 -24.32 -3.52
C LYS A 114 27.53 -24.95 -4.88
N GLN A 115 26.58 -24.47 -5.64
CA GLN A 115 26.10 -25.09 -6.89
C GLN A 115 25.63 -24.01 -7.87
N LYS A 116 26.50 -23.51 -8.71
CA LYS A 116 26.25 -22.43 -9.67
C LYS A 116 25.04 -22.68 -10.58
N LEU A 117 24.91 -23.92 -11.09
CA LEU A 117 23.80 -24.28 -11.98
C LEU A 117 22.44 -24.14 -11.28
N VAL A 118 22.33 -24.63 -10.04
CA VAL A 118 21.09 -24.53 -9.25
C VAL A 118 20.75 -23.08 -8.93
N ALA A 119 21.76 -22.26 -8.65
CA ALA A 119 21.58 -20.83 -8.42
C ALA A 119 21.04 -20.11 -9.67
N LEU A 120 21.55 -20.43 -10.86
CA LEU A 120 21.06 -19.88 -12.12
C LEU A 120 19.60 -20.27 -12.38
N ILE A 121 19.27 -21.54 -12.22
CA ILE A 121 17.88 -22.02 -12.36
C ILE A 121 16.95 -21.28 -11.40
N GLY A 122 17.36 -21.12 -10.14
CA GLY A 122 16.62 -20.37 -9.13
C GLY A 122 16.40 -18.91 -9.52
N LEU A 123 17.45 -18.23 -10.05
CA LEU A 123 17.34 -16.86 -10.52
C LEU A 123 16.33 -16.73 -11.67
N PHE A 124 16.40 -17.60 -12.67
CA PHE A 124 15.46 -17.61 -13.79
C PHE A 124 14.04 -17.89 -13.32
N SER A 125 13.84 -18.80 -12.36
CA SER A 125 12.53 -19.06 -11.77
C SER A 125 11.95 -17.82 -11.09
N VAL A 126 12.72 -17.10 -10.28
CA VAL A 126 12.29 -15.86 -9.63
C VAL A 126 11.94 -14.79 -10.67
N LEU A 127 12.77 -14.62 -11.72
CA LEU A 127 12.51 -13.66 -12.79
C LEU A 127 11.21 -13.97 -13.52
N ILE A 128 11.00 -15.23 -13.89
CA ILE A 128 9.76 -15.67 -14.58
C ILE A 128 8.55 -15.41 -13.69
N THR A 129 8.61 -15.82 -12.41
CA THR A 129 7.50 -15.63 -11.47
C THR A 129 7.17 -14.15 -11.27
N THR A 130 8.21 -13.30 -11.12
CA THR A 130 8.03 -11.85 -10.98
C THR A 130 7.40 -11.25 -12.24
N THR A 131 7.88 -11.65 -13.43
CA THR A 131 7.32 -11.18 -14.71
C THR A 131 5.86 -11.59 -14.86
N VAL A 132 5.52 -12.84 -14.55
CA VAL A 132 4.13 -13.33 -14.59
C VAL A 132 3.25 -12.55 -13.60
N MET A 133 3.73 -12.32 -12.38
CA MET A 133 3.00 -11.52 -11.39
C MET A 133 2.77 -10.08 -11.87
N ILE A 134 3.79 -9.44 -12.45
CA ILE A 134 3.65 -8.10 -13.04
C ILE A 134 2.59 -8.11 -14.15
N VAL A 135 2.64 -9.08 -15.07
CA VAL A 135 1.66 -9.20 -16.16
C VAL A 135 0.24 -9.40 -15.62
N ILE A 136 0.07 -10.20 -14.55
CA ILE A 136 -1.25 -10.44 -13.94
C ILE A 136 -1.75 -9.17 -13.24
N VAL A 137 -0.89 -8.49 -12.46
CA VAL A 137 -1.26 -7.28 -11.71
C VAL A 137 -1.55 -6.09 -12.64
N PHE A 138 -0.73 -5.93 -13.69
CA PHE A 138 -0.91 -4.86 -14.67
C PHE A 138 -1.73 -5.30 -15.89
N LYS A 139 -2.40 -6.47 -15.81
CA LYS A 139 -3.35 -6.84 -16.86
C LYS A 139 -4.36 -5.69 -17.02
N PRO A 140 -4.45 -5.07 -18.20
CA PRO A 140 -5.41 -4.00 -18.41
C PRO A 140 -6.78 -4.55 -18.09
N ILE A 141 -7.47 -3.89 -17.16
CA ILE A 141 -8.87 -4.22 -16.86
C ILE A 141 -9.62 -3.91 -18.15
N ASN A 142 -9.99 -4.96 -18.87
CA ASN A 142 -10.75 -4.83 -20.11
C ASN A 142 -12.15 -4.32 -19.74
N TYR A 143 -12.26 -2.99 -19.67
CA TYR A 143 -13.53 -2.33 -19.56
C TYR A 143 -14.19 -2.37 -20.94
N ASN A 144 -15.34 -2.99 -21.02
CA ASN A 144 -16.17 -2.95 -22.23
C ASN A 144 -17.25 -1.87 -22.06
N PRO A 145 -17.15 -0.70 -22.73
CA PRO A 145 -18.16 0.35 -22.64
C PRO A 145 -19.57 -0.11 -23.02
N ALA A 146 -19.67 -1.21 -23.78
CA ALA A 146 -20.96 -1.77 -24.21
C ALA A 146 -21.78 -2.37 -23.06
N ASP A 147 -21.13 -2.76 -21.94
CA ASP A 147 -21.81 -3.29 -20.75
C ASP A 147 -22.69 -2.23 -20.05
N TYR A 148 -22.43 -0.95 -20.34
CA TYR A 148 -23.18 0.19 -19.81
C TYR A 148 -23.85 0.96 -20.94
N THR A 149 -24.80 0.32 -21.60
CA THR A 149 -25.58 0.98 -22.63
C THR A 149 -26.58 1.95 -22.00
N TYR A 150 -26.67 3.17 -22.49
CA TYR A 150 -27.62 4.19 -22.00
C TYR A 150 -29.07 3.72 -21.91
N LYS A 151 -29.42 2.67 -22.63
CA LYS A 151 -30.77 2.07 -22.59
C LYS A 151 -31.07 1.29 -21.31
N THR A 152 -30.01 0.77 -20.64
CA THR A 152 -30.13 -0.03 -19.42
C THR A 152 -29.95 0.78 -18.13
N LEU A 153 -29.43 2.02 -18.24
CA LEU A 153 -29.20 2.89 -17.10
C LEU A 153 -30.49 3.67 -16.79
N GLY A 154 -30.89 3.69 -15.51
CA GLY A 154 -32.03 4.49 -15.06
C GLY A 154 -31.81 5.98 -15.38
N ARG A 155 -32.87 6.64 -15.86
CA ARG A 155 -32.80 8.05 -16.28
C ARG A 155 -33.07 9.03 -15.15
N ARG A 156 -33.75 8.62 -14.08
CA ARG A 156 -34.19 9.48 -12.99
C ARG A 156 -33.89 8.88 -11.64
N THR A 157 -33.61 9.74 -10.69
CA THR A 157 -33.51 9.42 -9.27
C THR A 157 -34.87 9.13 -8.67
N ALA A 158 -34.89 8.67 -7.43
CA ALA A 158 -36.14 8.49 -6.68
C ALA A 158 -36.91 9.81 -6.48
N GLU A 159 -36.22 10.95 -6.46
CA GLU A 159 -36.82 12.29 -6.38
C GLU A 159 -37.26 12.85 -7.74
N GLY A 160 -37.01 12.13 -8.83
CA GLY A 160 -37.38 12.53 -10.19
C GLY A 160 -36.31 13.35 -10.94
N ASN A 161 -35.17 13.65 -10.35
CA ASN A 161 -34.06 14.35 -11.00
C ASN A 161 -33.41 13.48 -12.07
N ILE A 162 -32.77 14.12 -13.05
CA ILE A 162 -32.13 13.40 -14.15
C ILE A 162 -30.73 12.95 -13.73
N TYR A 163 -30.45 11.68 -13.96
CA TYR A 163 -29.09 11.15 -13.86
C TYR A 163 -28.23 11.54 -15.06
N TYR A 164 -27.03 11.92 -14.78
CA TYR A 164 -25.99 12.13 -15.77
C TYR A 164 -25.08 10.90 -15.86
N HIS A 165 -24.87 10.38 -17.05
CA HIS A 165 -24.05 9.21 -17.30
C HIS A 165 -22.96 9.51 -18.32
N LYS A 166 -21.69 9.21 -17.99
CA LYS A 166 -20.55 9.18 -18.91
C LYS A 166 -19.83 7.82 -18.78
N PRO A 167 -20.32 6.75 -19.39
CA PRO A 167 -19.74 5.41 -19.23
C PRO A 167 -18.28 5.31 -19.70
N GLY A 168 -17.84 6.17 -20.60
CA GLY A 168 -16.45 6.16 -21.13
C GLY A 168 -15.38 6.66 -20.14
N ILE A 169 -15.77 7.22 -18.98
CA ILE A 169 -14.81 7.69 -17.97
C ILE A 169 -14.71 6.62 -16.89
N VAL A 170 -13.57 5.91 -16.88
CA VAL A 170 -13.31 4.81 -15.95
C VAL A 170 -12.21 5.19 -14.96
N SER A 171 -12.29 4.62 -13.75
CA SER A 171 -11.22 4.70 -12.77
C SER A 171 -10.02 3.88 -13.25
N PRO A 172 -8.82 4.45 -13.32
CA PRO A 172 -7.62 3.71 -13.64
C PRO A 172 -7.28 2.65 -12.58
N GLU A 173 -7.79 2.82 -11.36
CA GLU A 173 -7.52 1.93 -10.22
C GLU A 173 -8.43 0.71 -10.20
N THR A 174 -9.72 0.91 -10.49
CA THR A 174 -10.74 -0.14 -10.36
C THR A 174 -11.30 -0.62 -11.70
N GLY A 175 -11.02 0.10 -12.80
CA GLY A 175 -11.60 -0.15 -14.12
C GLY A 175 -13.13 0.04 -14.20
N LYS A 176 -13.75 0.53 -13.12
CA LYS A 176 -15.19 0.81 -13.07
C LYS A 176 -15.49 2.20 -13.61
N PRO A 177 -16.65 2.43 -14.25
CA PRO A 177 -17.05 3.76 -14.67
C PRO A 177 -17.26 4.67 -13.46
N ILE A 178 -16.68 5.85 -13.53
CA ILE A 178 -16.72 6.84 -12.44
C ILE A 178 -17.99 7.69 -12.53
N HIS A 179 -18.46 8.01 -13.76
CA HIS A 179 -19.54 8.93 -14.01
C HIS A 179 -20.80 8.21 -14.48
N ILE A 180 -21.37 7.37 -13.62
CA ILE A 180 -22.68 6.74 -13.84
C ILE A 180 -23.59 7.01 -12.63
N PHE A 181 -24.88 7.20 -12.86
CA PHE A 181 -25.87 7.53 -11.82
C PHE A 181 -25.54 8.79 -11.02
N ILE A 182 -25.01 9.82 -11.68
CA ILE A 182 -24.68 11.10 -11.02
C ILE A 182 -25.85 12.07 -11.15
N SER A 183 -26.49 12.45 -10.05
CA SER A 183 -27.40 13.58 -9.96
C SER A 183 -26.69 14.77 -9.36
N GLU A 184 -26.27 15.70 -10.21
CA GLU A 184 -25.53 16.88 -9.76
C GLU A 184 -26.33 17.77 -8.82
N ILE A 185 -27.65 17.85 -9.02
CA ILE A 185 -28.56 18.64 -8.18
C ILE A 185 -28.61 18.08 -6.76
N GLU A 186 -28.76 16.76 -6.63
CA GLU A 186 -28.81 16.10 -5.33
C GLU A 186 -27.45 16.11 -4.64
N LEU A 187 -26.37 15.85 -5.41
CA LEU A 187 -25.03 15.85 -4.89
C LEU A 187 -24.62 17.23 -4.32
N ARG A 188 -24.97 18.32 -5.03
CA ARG A 188 -24.76 19.69 -4.56
C ARG A 188 -25.55 19.95 -3.30
N ARG A 189 -26.84 19.64 -3.30
CA ARG A 189 -27.72 19.86 -2.15
C ARG A 189 -27.23 19.14 -0.89
N GLU A 190 -26.78 17.91 -1.04
CA GLU A 190 -26.25 17.15 0.11
C GLU A 190 -24.89 17.67 0.57
N TRP A 191 -24.04 18.12 -0.36
CA TRP A 191 -22.77 18.75 -0.01
C TRP A 191 -22.95 20.04 0.78
N GLU A 192 -23.83 20.92 0.33
CA GLU A 192 -24.11 22.21 0.98
C GLU A 192 -24.71 22.07 2.38
N LYS A 193 -25.27 20.90 2.75
CA LYS A 193 -25.71 20.61 4.12
C LYS A 193 -24.58 20.29 5.09
N VAL A 194 -23.46 19.75 4.59
CA VAL A 194 -22.39 19.18 5.42
C VAL A 194 -21.07 19.95 5.31
N SER A 195 -20.97 20.91 4.40
CA SER A 195 -19.73 21.63 4.13
C SER A 195 -19.98 23.09 3.78
N ASP A 196 -19.18 23.98 4.38
CA ASP A 196 -19.16 25.42 4.08
C ASP A 196 -18.35 25.73 2.81
N ILE A 197 -17.65 24.74 2.22
CA ILE A 197 -16.88 24.92 1.02
C ILE A 197 -17.82 24.85 -0.19
N PRO A 198 -17.79 25.82 -1.11
CA PRO A 198 -18.63 25.79 -2.31
C PRO A 198 -18.43 24.52 -3.13
N PHE A 199 -19.50 23.94 -3.64
CA PHE A 199 -19.47 22.70 -4.44
C PHE A 199 -18.58 22.82 -5.68
N GLU A 200 -18.48 24.01 -6.29
CA GLU A 200 -17.57 24.33 -7.38
C GLU A 200 -16.17 24.74 -6.90
N GLY A 201 -15.93 24.73 -5.60
CA GLY A 201 -14.65 25.08 -5.01
C GLY A 201 -13.55 24.07 -5.32
N LEU A 202 -12.35 24.41 -4.87
CA LEU A 202 -11.18 23.55 -4.98
C LEU A 202 -10.88 22.90 -3.62
N ASP A 203 -10.43 21.66 -3.64
CA ASP A 203 -9.91 20.99 -2.47
C ASP A 203 -8.50 21.50 -2.10
N VAL A 204 -7.94 21.01 -0.99
CA VAL A 204 -6.59 21.38 -0.50
C VAL A 204 -5.48 21.09 -1.54
N LYS A 205 -5.75 20.24 -2.53
CA LYS A 205 -4.83 19.88 -3.62
C LYS A 205 -5.08 20.65 -4.90
N GLY A 206 -6.02 21.61 -4.89
CA GLY A 206 -6.39 22.39 -6.08
C GLY A 206 -7.27 21.62 -7.07
N GLN A 207 -7.90 20.48 -6.67
CA GLN A 207 -8.82 19.73 -7.50
C GLN A 207 -10.26 20.18 -7.22
N GLN A 208 -11.11 20.14 -8.23
CA GLN A 208 -12.52 20.46 -8.07
C GLN A 208 -13.19 19.49 -7.11
N ILE A 209 -13.86 20.01 -6.07
CA ILE A 209 -14.57 19.23 -5.06
C ILE A 209 -15.57 18.27 -5.68
N LYS A 210 -16.36 18.71 -6.65
CA LYS A 210 -17.24 17.87 -7.44
C LYS A 210 -16.54 16.61 -8.00
N SER A 211 -15.38 16.78 -8.59
CA SER A 211 -14.62 15.67 -9.19
C SER A 211 -14.06 14.73 -8.13
N THR A 212 -13.61 15.28 -7.00
CA THR A 212 -13.10 14.50 -5.86
C THR A 212 -14.23 13.67 -5.23
N MET A 213 -15.42 14.26 -5.02
CA MET A 213 -16.58 13.55 -4.50
C MET A 213 -17.03 12.40 -5.41
N ILE A 214 -17.15 12.65 -6.70
CA ILE A 214 -17.58 11.64 -7.67
C ILE A 214 -16.60 10.46 -7.68
N ARG A 215 -15.29 10.72 -7.64
CA ARG A 215 -14.27 9.67 -7.53
C ARG A 215 -14.37 8.90 -6.22
N TYR A 216 -14.58 9.62 -5.11
CA TYR A 216 -14.74 8.99 -3.80
C TYR A 216 -15.95 8.06 -3.77
N MET A 217 -17.12 8.52 -4.23
CA MET A 217 -18.33 7.69 -4.30
C MET A 217 -18.11 6.45 -5.17
N ALA A 218 -17.49 6.61 -6.35
CA ALA A 218 -17.17 5.50 -7.23
C ALA A 218 -16.20 4.50 -6.57
N SER A 219 -15.24 4.96 -5.77
CA SER A 219 -14.30 4.09 -5.03
C SER A 219 -14.97 3.27 -3.94
N LYS A 220 -16.07 3.79 -3.37
CA LYS A 220 -16.88 3.13 -2.34
C LYS A 220 -18.06 2.34 -2.89
N ASP A 221 -18.18 2.26 -4.24
CA ASP A 221 -19.32 1.61 -4.94
C ASP A 221 -20.70 2.22 -4.57
N LEU A 222 -20.69 3.47 -4.11
CA LEU A 222 -21.91 4.25 -3.81
C LEU A 222 -22.52 4.74 -5.12
N LYS A 223 -23.79 4.41 -5.32
CA LYS A 223 -24.58 4.76 -6.52
C LYS A 223 -25.69 5.73 -6.15
#